data_f7d30f19f88c475732ef2c179d02616b
#
_entry.id   f7d30f19f88c475732ef2c179d02616b
#
_cell.length_a   1.000
_cell.length_b   1.000
_cell.length_c   1.000
_cell.angle_alpha   90.00
_cell.angle_beta   90.00
_cell.angle_gamma   90.00
#
_symmetry.space_group_name_H-M   'P 1'
#
loop_
_entity.id
_entity.type
_entity.pdbx_description
1 polymer ?
#
loop_
_entity_poly.entity_id
_entity_poly.type
_entity_poly.pdbx_seq_one_letter_code
_entity_poly.pdbx_strand_id
1 'polypeptide(L)'
;TYTGHDPGRSCVPTAPLSDRSIFRATNYPSAAATSNTRIVVTLGSYLNRHSNPERGNCAPAGFSADTGLPLYTGVGEVNGCNNDIVLSVSTDGGASFTGTTTPVWELPSVSDERPGHLADQWWQWAALNPKTGRVTTAYYDRKYGDSQATGEFDITMRRSNGNHVRVTNRTLPPTQEFPEAGASTGVFLGDYMGLAVGPDGIAYPIWTDTRNPVFSPSTGGDVRELVPAGQGTDIYMRALPG
;
A
#
# COMPACT_ATOMS: atom_id res chain seq x y z
N THR A 1 -6.63 -13.14 13.26
CA THR A 1 -7.49 -13.91 12.36
C THR A 1 -8.09 -12.97 11.36
N TYR A 2 -7.83 -13.18 10.14
CA TYR A 2 -8.32 -12.40 9.03
C TYR A 2 -9.76 -12.83 8.75
N THR A 3 -10.73 -12.01 9.04
CA THR A 3 -12.13 -12.40 8.91
C THR A 3 -12.82 -11.57 7.82
N GLY A 4 -13.46 -12.27 6.88
CA GLY A 4 -14.54 -11.71 6.09
C GLY A 4 -14.17 -11.11 4.73
N HIS A 5 -13.03 -11.46 4.13
CA HIS A 5 -12.63 -10.88 2.85
C HIS A 5 -12.53 -11.91 1.73
N ASP A 6 -12.89 -11.45 0.54
CA ASP A 6 -12.72 -12.14 -0.72
C ASP A 6 -11.29 -12.67 -0.87
N PRO A 7 -11.09 -13.93 -1.29
CA PRO A 7 -9.77 -14.53 -1.50
C PRO A 7 -8.80 -13.73 -2.36
N GLY A 8 -9.30 -12.92 -3.27
CA GLY A 8 -8.49 -11.99 -4.08
C GLY A 8 -8.12 -10.69 -3.36
N ARG A 9 -8.52 -10.51 -2.11
CA ARG A 9 -8.39 -9.27 -1.36
C ARG A 9 -7.68 -9.50 -0.06
N SER A 10 -6.53 -8.87 0.10
CA SER A 10 -5.85 -8.78 1.38
C SER A 10 -6.26 -7.49 2.07
N CYS A 11 -6.77 -7.56 3.29
CA CYS A 11 -6.96 -6.39 4.13
C CYS A 11 -5.82 -6.28 5.12
N VAL A 12 -5.42 -5.09 5.42
CA VAL A 12 -4.44 -4.82 6.46
C VAL A 12 -5.19 -4.40 7.71
N PRO A 13 -5.32 -5.29 8.71
CA PRO A 13 -5.92 -4.91 9.97
C PRO A 13 -4.95 -4.01 10.73
N THR A 14 -5.49 -2.98 11.33
CA THR A 14 -4.77 -2.13 12.26
C THR A 14 -5.40 -2.21 13.64
N ALA A 15 -4.63 -2.03 14.66
CA ALA A 15 -5.14 -2.04 16.04
C ALA A 15 -5.05 -0.63 16.65
N PRO A 16 -6.10 -0.18 17.37
CA PRO A 16 -7.36 -0.87 17.53
C PRO A 16 -8.12 -0.97 16.21
N LEU A 17 -8.71 -2.11 15.95
CA LEU A 17 -9.49 -2.34 14.75
C LEU A 17 -10.72 -1.44 14.76
N SER A 18 -10.86 -0.61 13.77
CA SER A 18 -12.07 0.13 13.46
C SER A 18 -12.48 -0.18 12.02
N ASP A 19 -13.74 0.04 11.70
CA ASP A 19 -14.26 -0.19 10.35
C ASP A 19 -13.55 0.64 9.28
N ARG A 20 -12.83 1.69 9.69
CA ARG A 20 -12.11 2.61 8.81
C ARG A 20 -10.62 2.30 8.68
N SER A 21 -10.08 1.47 9.57
CA SER A 21 -8.66 1.14 9.58
C SER A 21 -8.30 -0.08 8.74
N ILE A 22 -9.30 -0.82 8.27
CA ILE A 22 -9.14 -1.97 7.39
C ILE A 22 -9.29 -1.50 5.96
N PHE A 23 -8.36 -1.87 5.10
CA PHE A 23 -8.42 -1.59 3.67
C PHE A 23 -8.02 -2.83 2.88
N ARG A 24 -8.43 -2.83 1.63
CA ARG A 24 -8.09 -3.87 0.69
C ARG A 24 -6.67 -3.65 0.18
N ALA A 25 -5.77 -4.59 0.45
CA ALA A 25 -4.42 -4.60 -0.11
C ALA A 25 -4.23 -5.84 -0.98
N THR A 26 -4.39 -5.68 -2.28
CA THR A 26 -4.06 -6.72 -3.24
C THR A 26 -2.56 -6.69 -3.51
N ASN A 27 -1.87 -7.79 -3.28
CA ASN A 27 -0.47 -7.91 -3.65
C ASN A 27 -0.35 -8.17 -5.14
N TYR A 28 -0.07 -7.14 -5.91
CA TYR A 28 0.32 -7.29 -7.31
C TYR A 28 1.77 -6.86 -7.48
N PRO A 29 2.55 -7.54 -8.33
CA PRO A 29 3.90 -7.10 -8.63
C PRO A 29 3.88 -5.93 -9.61
N SER A 30 4.81 -4.99 -9.44
CA SER A 30 5.13 -3.98 -10.43
C SER A 30 6.59 -4.13 -10.82
N ALA A 31 6.89 -4.13 -12.11
CA ALA A 31 8.22 -4.40 -12.62
C ALA A 31 8.74 -3.29 -13.53
N ALA A 32 10.04 -3.05 -13.47
CA ALA A 32 10.74 -2.16 -14.37
C ALA A 32 12.08 -2.79 -14.82
N ALA A 33 12.33 -2.84 -16.12
CA ALA A 33 13.62 -3.24 -16.66
C ALA A 33 14.57 -2.04 -16.66
N THR A 34 15.74 -2.20 -16.04
CA THR A 34 16.78 -1.15 -16.00
C THR A 34 17.90 -1.41 -17.01
N SER A 35 17.95 -2.62 -17.56
CA SER A 35 18.80 -3.03 -18.68
C SER A 35 18.24 -4.30 -19.32
N ASN A 36 18.90 -4.80 -20.36
CA ASN A 36 18.52 -6.06 -21.01
C ASN A 36 18.60 -7.29 -20.09
N THR A 37 19.37 -7.20 -19.02
CA THR A 37 19.55 -8.30 -18.06
C THR A 37 19.01 -8.00 -16.68
N ARG A 38 18.79 -6.72 -16.34
CA ARG A 38 18.36 -6.34 -14.99
C ARG A 38 16.90 -5.92 -14.95
N ILE A 39 16.11 -6.69 -14.20
CA ILE A 39 14.71 -6.43 -13.94
C ILE A 39 14.53 -6.25 -12.42
N VAL A 40 13.80 -5.22 -12.05
CA VAL A 40 13.43 -4.93 -10.66
C VAL A 40 11.94 -5.14 -10.53
N VAL A 41 11.54 -5.94 -9.55
CA VAL A 41 10.14 -6.20 -9.20
C VAL A 41 9.90 -5.70 -7.79
N THR A 42 8.82 -4.97 -7.59
CA THR A 42 8.33 -4.55 -6.27
C THR A 42 7.00 -5.22 -5.99
N LEU A 43 6.79 -5.61 -4.75
CA LEU A 43 5.54 -6.21 -4.29
C LEU A 43 5.31 -5.91 -2.81
N GLY A 44 4.05 -5.90 -2.38
CA GLY A 44 3.71 -5.82 -0.98
C GLY A 44 3.86 -7.18 -0.29
N SER A 45 4.27 -7.20 0.97
CA SER A 45 4.35 -8.43 1.76
C SER A 45 4.18 -8.18 3.25
N TYR A 46 3.38 -9.00 3.92
CA TYR A 46 3.33 -9.07 5.38
C TYR A 46 4.58 -9.72 5.95
N LEU A 47 5.14 -10.68 5.21
CA LEU A 47 6.40 -11.31 5.57
C LEU A 47 7.53 -10.44 5.02
N ASN A 48 8.11 -9.64 5.87
CA ASN A 48 9.19 -8.71 5.55
C ASN A 48 10.17 -8.63 6.73
N ARG A 49 11.30 -7.96 6.54
CA ARG A 49 12.34 -7.85 7.56
C ARG A 49 11.91 -7.15 8.85
N HIS A 50 10.84 -6.34 8.81
CA HIS A 50 10.36 -5.59 9.95
C HIS A 50 9.36 -6.38 10.79
N SER A 51 8.54 -7.20 10.14
CA SER A 51 7.55 -8.07 10.78
C SER A 51 7.88 -9.57 10.68
N ASN A 52 9.15 -9.91 10.54
CA ASN A 52 9.58 -11.29 10.35
C ASN A 52 9.47 -12.15 11.63
N PRO A 53 9.51 -13.49 11.47
CA PRO A 53 9.37 -14.43 12.59
C PRO A 53 10.44 -14.29 13.68
N GLU A 54 11.65 -13.83 13.35
CA GLU A 54 12.73 -13.66 14.34
C GLU A 54 12.43 -12.56 15.36
N ARG A 55 11.56 -11.61 14.98
CA ARG A 55 11.04 -10.59 15.88
C ARG A 55 9.71 -10.96 16.52
N GLY A 56 9.19 -12.12 16.20
CA GLY A 56 8.14 -12.82 16.94
C GLY A 56 6.70 -12.52 16.56
N ASN A 57 6.44 -11.61 15.64
CA ASN A 57 5.09 -11.06 15.55
C ASN A 57 4.31 -11.47 14.30
N CYS A 58 4.95 -11.80 13.19
CA CYS A 58 4.27 -12.19 11.97
C CYS A 58 4.85 -13.48 11.38
N ALA A 59 4.06 -14.54 11.37
CA ALA A 59 4.47 -15.82 10.76
C ALA A 59 3.28 -16.47 10.06
N PRO A 60 3.53 -17.28 9.00
CA PRO A 60 2.47 -18.07 8.38
C PRO A 60 1.81 -19.00 9.40
N ALA A 61 0.49 -19.04 9.40
CA ALA A 61 -0.34 -19.84 10.32
C ALA A 61 -1.25 -20.85 9.57
N GLY A 62 -0.91 -21.17 8.32
CA GLY A 62 -1.70 -22.06 7.47
C GLY A 62 -2.74 -21.32 6.63
N PHE A 63 -3.83 -22.01 6.35
CA PHE A 63 -4.93 -21.48 5.54
C PHE A 63 -6.24 -21.58 6.30
N SER A 64 -7.12 -20.62 6.07
CA SER A 64 -8.49 -20.67 6.58
C SER A 64 -9.24 -21.85 5.98
N ALA A 65 -9.89 -22.67 6.81
CA ALA A 65 -10.71 -23.77 6.34
C ALA A 65 -11.98 -23.29 5.58
N ASP A 66 -12.47 -22.09 5.93
CA ASP A 66 -13.69 -21.56 5.37
C ASP A 66 -13.47 -20.80 4.04
N THR A 67 -12.33 -20.12 3.92
CA THR A 67 -12.07 -19.20 2.79
C THR A 67 -10.87 -19.59 1.94
N GLY A 68 -10.05 -20.53 2.39
CA GLY A 68 -8.79 -20.90 1.72
C GLY A 68 -7.71 -19.82 1.76
N LEU A 69 -7.93 -18.74 2.51
CA LEU A 69 -6.98 -17.62 2.60
C LEU A 69 -5.79 -17.95 3.50
N PRO A 70 -4.58 -17.42 3.18
CA PRO A 70 -3.45 -17.50 4.09
C PRO A 70 -3.76 -16.84 5.43
N LEU A 71 -3.39 -17.50 6.50
CA LEU A 71 -3.46 -16.99 7.86
C LEU A 71 -2.05 -16.62 8.34
N TYR A 72 -1.99 -15.57 9.15
CA TYR A 72 -0.76 -15.13 9.81
C TYR A 72 -1.01 -14.92 11.29
N THR A 73 -0.01 -15.26 12.12
CA THR A 73 0.01 -14.83 13.53
C THR A 73 0.33 -13.34 13.61
N GLY A 74 -0.11 -12.67 14.67
CA GLY A 74 0.19 -11.24 14.88
C GLY A 74 -0.66 -10.27 14.07
N VAL A 75 -1.55 -10.76 13.22
CA VAL A 75 -2.56 -9.94 12.55
C VAL A 75 -3.55 -9.40 13.59
N GLY A 76 -3.74 -8.09 13.65
CA GLY A 76 -4.60 -7.43 14.64
C GLY A 76 -3.86 -7.00 15.91
N GLU A 77 -2.57 -7.27 16.03
CA GLU A 77 -1.72 -6.70 17.07
C GLU A 77 -1.03 -5.44 16.57
N VAL A 78 -0.91 -4.43 17.43
CA VAL A 78 -0.14 -3.23 17.11
C VAL A 78 1.31 -3.63 16.81
N ASN A 79 1.83 -3.23 15.66
CA ASN A 79 3.17 -3.59 15.19
C ASN A 79 3.41 -5.11 15.05
N GLY A 80 2.37 -5.89 14.89
CA GLY A 80 2.46 -7.34 14.68
C GLY A 80 2.84 -7.67 13.24
N CYS A 81 1.84 -7.82 12.38
CA CYS A 81 2.03 -7.93 10.94
C CYS A 81 1.75 -6.58 10.27
N ASN A 82 2.77 -5.91 9.78
CA ASN A 82 2.61 -4.77 8.89
C ASN A 82 3.02 -5.14 7.46
N ASN A 83 2.37 -4.54 6.49
CA ASN A 83 2.69 -4.76 5.08
C ASN A 83 3.76 -3.77 4.62
N ASP A 84 4.85 -4.31 4.07
CA ASP A 84 5.93 -3.53 3.46
C ASP A 84 6.01 -3.73 1.96
N ILE A 85 6.60 -2.76 1.28
CA ILE A 85 7.01 -2.93 -0.10
C ILE A 85 8.41 -3.53 -0.14
N VAL A 86 8.53 -4.73 -0.68
CA VAL A 86 9.81 -5.44 -0.84
C VAL A 86 10.25 -5.46 -2.30
N LEU A 87 11.52 -5.71 -2.51
CA LEU A 87 12.18 -5.65 -3.80
C LEU A 87 12.82 -6.98 -4.15
N SER A 88 12.51 -7.50 -5.32
CA SER A 88 13.16 -8.65 -5.94
C SER A 88 13.85 -8.25 -7.24
N VAL A 89 15.02 -8.79 -7.51
CA VAL A 89 15.86 -8.39 -8.65
C VAL A 89 16.29 -9.61 -9.44
N SER A 90 16.15 -9.51 -10.76
CA SER A 90 16.83 -10.38 -11.71
C SER A 90 18.05 -9.64 -12.29
N THR A 91 19.11 -10.38 -12.55
CA THR A 91 20.32 -9.90 -13.27
C THR A 91 20.65 -10.74 -14.52
N ASP A 92 19.77 -11.66 -14.87
CA ASP A 92 19.93 -12.65 -15.95
C ASP A 92 18.77 -12.58 -16.97
N GLY A 93 18.13 -11.43 -17.11
CA GLY A 93 17.04 -11.23 -18.07
C GLY A 93 15.71 -11.85 -17.65
N GLY A 94 15.52 -12.15 -16.36
CA GLY A 94 14.31 -12.72 -15.82
C GLY A 94 14.34 -14.24 -15.66
N ALA A 95 15.47 -14.89 -15.92
CA ALA A 95 15.59 -16.34 -15.73
C ALA A 95 15.56 -16.72 -14.24
N SER A 96 16.11 -15.88 -13.37
CA SER A 96 16.01 -16.03 -11.93
C SER A 96 15.82 -14.69 -11.23
N PHE A 97 15.29 -14.73 -9.99
CA PHE A 97 15.07 -13.54 -9.16
C PHE A 97 15.60 -13.79 -7.74
N THR A 98 16.08 -12.73 -7.08
CA THR A 98 16.24 -12.78 -5.62
C THR A 98 14.87 -13.08 -5.00
N GLY A 99 14.80 -13.95 -4.03
CA GLY A 99 13.53 -14.43 -3.49
C GLY A 99 13.09 -15.78 -4.06
N THR A 100 13.64 -16.24 -5.19
CA THR A 100 13.49 -17.63 -5.62
C THR A 100 14.21 -18.58 -4.65
N THR A 101 15.35 -18.15 -4.14
CA THR A 101 16.19 -18.92 -3.19
C THR A 101 16.34 -18.24 -1.82
N THR A 102 15.89 -17.01 -1.70
CA THR A 102 15.97 -16.20 -0.48
C THR A 102 14.56 -16.03 0.07
N PRO A 103 14.32 -16.30 1.35
CA PRO A 103 13.02 -16.06 1.96
C PRO A 103 12.54 -14.62 1.77
N VAL A 104 11.23 -14.43 1.58
CA VAL A 104 10.65 -13.10 1.27
C VAL A 104 10.96 -12.05 2.36
N TRP A 105 11.07 -12.46 3.62
CA TRP A 105 11.42 -11.56 4.73
C TRP A 105 12.89 -11.12 4.75
N GLU A 106 13.74 -11.70 3.93
CA GLU A 106 15.12 -11.25 3.75
C GLU A 106 15.28 -10.29 2.56
N LEU A 107 14.24 -10.15 1.75
CA LEU A 107 14.28 -9.20 0.63
C LEU A 107 14.45 -7.77 1.13
N PRO A 108 15.19 -6.93 0.39
CA PRO A 108 15.29 -5.52 0.71
C PRO A 108 13.92 -4.84 0.72
N SER A 109 13.64 -4.04 1.73
CA SER A 109 12.47 -3.17 1.77
C SER A 109 12.69 -1.94 0.90
N VAL A 110 11.67 -1.55 0.16
CA VAL A 110 11.58 -0.27 -0.56
C VAL A 110 11.04 0.80 0.37
N SER A 111 10.15 0.41 1.28
CA SER A 111 9.59 1.30 2.29
C SER A 111 10.65 1.71 3.32
N ASP A 112 10.48 2.91 3.88
CA ASP A 112 11.39 3.50 4.88
C ASP A 112 10.83 3.25 6.27
N GLU A 113 11.09 2.08 6.78
CA GLU A 113 10.70 1.68 8.13
C GLU A 113 11.83 1.86 9.12
N ARG A 114 11.48 2.24 10.34
CA ARG A 114 12.40 2.30 11.48
C ARG A 114 12.02 1.24 12.50
N PRO A 115 12.97 0.60 13.17
CA PRO A 115 12.66 -0.28 14.28
C PRO A 115 11.74 0.40 15.30
N GLY A 116 10.61 -0.23 15.60
CA GLY A 116 9.62 0.30 16.54
C GLY A 116 8.61 1.31 15.96
N HIS A 117 8.69 1.61 14.66
CA HIS A 117 7.73 2.45 13.94
C HIS A 117 7.24 1.68 12.72
N LEU A 118 6.49 0.63 12.95
CA LEU A 118 5.91 -0.18 11.88
C LEU A 118 4.64 0.49 11.38
N ALA A 119 4.53 0.64 10.07
CA ALA A 119 3.38 1.20 9.40
C ALA A 119 3.10 0.41 8.13
N ASP A 120 1.85 0.29 7.75
CA ASP A 120 1.49 -0.43 6.53
C ASP A 120 1.79 0.39 5.28
N GLN A 121 2.40 -0.26 4.28
CA GLN A 121 2.51 0.26 2.92
C GLN A 121 1.92 -0.73 1.93
N TRP A 122 1.24 -0.22 0.92
CA TRP A 122 0.55 -1.06 -0.06
C TRP A 122 0.42 -0.39 -1.43
N TRP A 123 -0.04 -1.14 -2.41
CA TRP A 123 -0.32 -0.70 -3.79
C TRP A 123 0.81 0.12 -4.40
N GLN A 124 1.95 -0.49 -4.49
CA GLN A 124 3.13 0.12 -5.06
C GLN A 124 3.10 0.10 -6.60
N TRP A 125 3.78 1.07 -7.18
CA TRP A 125 4.12 1.08 -8.59
C TRP A 125 5.57 1.47 -8.80
N ALA A 126 6.28 0.69 -9.64
CA ALA A 126 7.68 0.91 -9.96
C ALA A 126 7.82 1.40 -11.42
N ALA A 127 8.64 2.42 -11.63
CA ALA A 127 8.95 2.93 -12.95
C ALA A 127 10.45 3.18 -13.10
N LEU A 128 10.98 2.91 -14.30
CA LEU A 128 12.35 3.29 -14.65
C LEU A 128 12.44 4.81 -14.71
N ASN A 129 13.44 5.38 -14.03
CA ASN A 129 13.86 6.74 -14.25
C ASN A 129 14.91 6.74 -15.38
N PRO A 130 14.58 7.19 -16.58
CA PRO A 130 15.48 7.08 -17.74
C PRO A 130 16.71 7.98 -17.61
N LYS A 131 16.64 9.03 -16.81
CA LYS A 131 17.76 9.93 -16.54
C LYS A 131 18.84 9.28 -15.67
N THR A 132 18.47 8.39 -14.77
CA THR A 132 19.39 7.76 -13.81
C THR A 132 19.64 6.28 -14.10
N GLY A 133 18.81 5.64 -14.95
CA GLY A 133 18.81 4.20 -15.19
C GLY A 133 18.38 3.37 -13.96
N ARG A 134 17.75 4.00 -12.97
CA ARG A 134 17.33 3.37 -11.71
C ARG A 134 15.81 3.44 -11.55
N VAL A 135 15.29 2.62 -10.65
CA VAL A 135 13.86 2.56 -10.38
C VAL A 135 13.44 3.59 -9.34
N THR A 136 12.36 4.27 -9.64
CA THR A 136 11.55 5.08 -8.72
C THR A 136 10.31 4.25 -8.36
N THR A 137 9.88 4.28 -7.10
CA THR A 137 8.71 3.53 -6.63
C THR A 137 7.80 4.45 -5.82
N ALA A 138 6.50 4.43 -6.08
CA ALA A 138 5.51 5.12 -5.26
C ALA A 138 4.57 4.09 -4.61
N TYR A 139 4.01 4.41 -3.46
CA TYR A 139 3.14 3.53 -2.70
C TYR A 139 2.30 4.31 -1.68
N TYR A 140 1.18 3.72 -1.28
CA TYR A 140 0.39 4.18 -0.13
C TYR A 140 1.15 3.88 1.16
N ASP A 141 1.07 4.77 2.14
CA ASP A 141 1.91 4.75 3.33
C ASP A 141 1.18 5.30 4.55
N ARG A 142 1.22 4.59 5.64
CA ARG A 142 0.63 5.00 6.93
C ARG A 142 1.63 5.61 7.92
N LYS A 143 2.86 5.87 7.52
CA LYS A 143 3.88 6.35 8.48
C LYS A 143 3.75 7.80 8.93
N TYR A 144 2.86 8.57 8.33
CA TYR A 144 2.69 10.00 8.64
C TYR A 144 1.43 10.21 9.50
N GLY A 145 1.57 10.17 10.79
CA GLY A 145 0.46 10.37 11.73
C GLY A 145 0.05 9.10 12.47
N ASP A 146 -1.05 9.16 13.20
CA ASP A 146 -1.62 8.01 13.94
C ASP A 146 -2.58 7.19 13.06
N SER A 147 -2.10 6.82 11.89
CA SER A 147 -2.91 6.23 10.84
C SER A 147 -3.34 4.79 11.10
N GLN A 148 -2.65 4.08 11.98
CA GLN A 148 -3.08 2.73 12.38
C GLN A 148 -4.40 2.73 13.14
N ALA A 149 -4.65 3.75 13.98
CA ALA A 149 -5.89 3.88 14.73
C ALA A 149 -7.01 4.52 13.92
N THR A 150 -6.68 5.44 13.01
CA THR A 150 -7.64 6.29 12.30
C THR A 150 -7.96 5.83 10.88
N GLY A 151 -7.14 4.98 10.29
CA GLY A 151 -7.23 4.57 8.90
C GLY A 151 -6.69 5.61 7.91
N GLU A 152 -6.07 6.67 8.40
CA GLU A 152 -5.44 7.70 7.60
C GLU A 152 -4.24 7.16 6.80
N PHE A 153 -3.94 7.79 5.69
CA PHE A 153 -2.84 7.40 4.82
C PHE A 153 -2.27 8.58 4.04
N ASP A 154 -1.15 8.32 3.42
CA ASP A 154 -0.43 9.24 2.56
C ASP A 154 0.09 8.51 1.32
N ILE A 155 0.74 9.24 0.43
CA ILE A 155 1.54 8.67 -0.65
C ILE A 155 3.00 9.01 -0.39
N THR A 156 3.84 7.99 -0.44
CA THR A 156 5.30 8.11 -0.39
C THR A 156 5.90 7.68 -1.73
N MET A 157 6.96 8.35 -2.12
CA MET A 157 7.77 7.96 -3.27
C MET A 157 9.22 7.78 -2.83
N ARG A 158 9.79 6.61 -3.14
CA ARG A 158 11.23 6.36 -3.09
C ARG A 158 11.83 6.75 -4.42
N ARG A 159 12.64 7.77 -4.42
CA ARG A 159 13.34 8.28 -5.61
C ARG A 159 14.40 7.30 -6.10
N SER A 160 14.80 7.45 -7.34
CA SER A 160 15.85 6.65 -7.95
C SER A 160 17.22 6.73 -7.24
N ASN A 161 17.48 7.77 -6.46
CA ASN A 161 18.65 7.90 -5.59
C ASN A 161 18.51 7.23 -4.21
N GLY A 162 17.34 6.66 -3.91
CA GLY A 162 17.03 5.98 -2.66
C GLY A 162 16.33 6.85 -1.60
N ASN A 163 16.28 8.16 -1.79
CA ASN A 163 15.63 9.06 -0.84
C ASN A 163 14.11 8.95 -0.91
N HIS A 164 13.46 9.03 0.24
CA HIS A 164 12.01 9.04 0.35
C HIS A 164 11.47 10.47 0.40
N VAL A 165 10.31 10.67 -0.20
CA VAL A 165 9.59 11.94 -0.17
C VAL A 165 8.11 11.68 0.01
N ARG A 166 7.49 12.42 0.91
CA ARG A 166 6.03 12.48 1.04
C ARG A 166 5.46 13.20 -0.19
N VAL A 167 4.61 12.51 -0.93
CA VAL A 167 3.97 13.04 -2.16
C VAL A 167 2.78 13.91 -1.80
N THR A 168 1.95 13.45 -0.89
CA THR A 168 0.81 14.20 -0.36
C THR A 168 1.30 15.37 0.49
N ASN A 169 0.58 16.48 0.47
CA ASN A 169 0.89 17.66 1.27
C ASN A 169 0.17 17.67 2.64
N ARG A 170 -0.68 16.69 2.87
CA ARG A 170 -1.37 16.42 4.14
C ARG A 170 -1.75 14.95 4.19
N THR A 171 -1.96 14.44 5.37
CA THR A 171 -2.52 13.10 5.59
C THR A 171 -3.97 13.06 5.10
N LEU A 172 -4.32 11.98 4.43
CA LEU A 172 -5.61 11.75 3.81
C LEU A 172 -6.49 10.95 4.78
N PRO A 173 -7.74 11.36 4.98
CA PRO A 173 -8.68 10.59 5.79
C PRO A 173 -9.10 9.30 5.07
N PRO A 174 -9.58 8.28 5.78
CA PRO A 174 -10.20 7.14 5.13
C PRO A 174 -11.45 7.59 4.37
N THR A 175 -11.67 7.01 3.19
CA THR A 175 -12.89 7.27 2.44
C THR A 175 -14.12 6.71 3.16
N GLN A 176 -15.28 7.27 2.87
CA GLN A 176 -16.58 6.74 3.27
C GLN A 176 -17.43 6.35 2.06
N GLU A 177 -16.93 6.60 0.87
CA GLU A 177 -17.53 6.12 -0.37
C GLU A 177 -17.26 4.62 -0.55
N PHE A 178 -18.15 3.98 -1.28
CA PHE A 178 -18.04 2.58 -1.69
C PHE A 178 -17.74 1.63 -0.50
N PRO A 179 -18.62 1.62 0.52
CA PRO A 179 -18.51 0.57 1.53
C PRO A 179 -18.58 -0.77 0.80
N GLU A 180 -17.68 -1.68 1.12
CA GLU A 180 -17.63 -2.96 0.45
C GLU A 180 -18.91 -3.75 0.76
N ALA A 181 -19.66 -4.12 -0.25
CA ALA A 181 -20.94 -4.82 -0.08
C ALA A 181 -20.72 -6.13 0.71
N GLY A 182 -21.41 -6.25 1.84
CA GLY A 182 -21.33 -7.42 2.72
C GLY A 182 -20.20 -7.42 3.73
N ALA A 183 -19.31 -6.43 3.71
CA ALA A 183 -18.34 -6.24 4.78
C ALA A 183 -18.89 -5.20 5.77
N SER A 184 -18.98 -5.56 7.03
CA SER A 184 -19.23 -4.60 8.10
C SER A 184 -18.04 -3.67 8.35
N THR A 185 -16.92 -3.94 7.69
CA THR A 185 -15.63 -3.34 7.96
C THR A 185 -14.84 -3.21 6.66
N GLY A 186 -14.42 -2.02 6.36
CA GLY A 186 -13.56 -1.74 5.22
C GLY A 186 -14.13 -0.70 4.27
N VAL A 187 -13.23 0.05 3.71
CA VAL A 187 -13.53 1.10 2.74
C VAL A 187 -12.77 0.79 1.45
N PHE A 188 -13.37 1.09 0.33
CA PHE A 188 -12.77 0.81 -0.97
C PHE A 188 -12.13 2.08 -1.52
N LEU A 189 -10.81 2.05 -1.68
CA LEU A 189 -10.01 3.15 -2.24
C LEU A 189 -9.67 2.96 -3.72
N GLY A 190 -10.23 1.94 -4.37
CA GLY A 190 -9.76 1.46 -5.66
C GLY A 190 -8.76 0.30 -5.50
N ASP A 191 -8.18 -0.14 -6.60
CA ASP A 191 -7.28 -1.32 -6.64
C ASP A 191 -5.83 -0.97 -6.99
N TYR A 192 -5.57 0.22 -7.50
CA TYR A 192 -4.31 0.55 -8.14
C TYR A 192 -3.85 1.98 -7.85
N MET A 193 -2.55 2.16 -7.98
CA MET A 193 -1.95 3.47 -8.23
C MET A 193 -1.15 3.42 -9.53
N GLY A 194 -0.70 4.57 -10.02
CA GLY A 194 0.15 4.67 -11.19
C GLY A 194 1.40 5.49 -10.89
N LEU A 195 2.47 5.22 -11.64
CA LEU A 195 3.69 6.02 -11.65
C LEU A 195 4.29 6.02 -13.05
N ALA A 196 4.53 7.20 -13.59
CA ALA A 196 5.35 7.39 -14.77
C ALA A 196 6.55 8.27 -14.43
N VAL A 197 7.67 8.09 -15.15
CA VAL A 197 8.84 8.97 -15.03
C VAL A 197 9.23 9.44 -16.42
N GLY A 198 9.26 10.77 -16.60
CA GLY A 198 9.63 11.38 -17.86
C GLY A 198 11.14 11.29 -18.16
N PRO A 199 11.54 11.59 -19.40
CA PRO A 199 12.94 11.57 -19.81
C PRO A 199 13.81 12.61 -19.08
N ASP A 200 13.18 13.63 -18.54
CA ASP A 200 13.79 14.65 -17.67
C ASP A 200 14.03 14.19 -16.23
N GLY A 201 13.53 12.99 -15.88
CA GLY A 201 13.59 12.43 -14.53
C GLY A 201 12.49 12.95 -13.60
N ILE A 202 11.48 13.64 -14.11
CA ILE A 202 10.31 14.00 -13.33
C ILE A 202 9.37 12.81 -13.21
N ALA A 203 8.99 12.49 -11.99
CA ALA A 203 8.07 11.43 -11.65
C ALA A 203 6.65 11.96 -11.45
N TYR A 204 5.67 11.22 -11.91
CA TYR A 204 4.25 11.53 -11.88
C TYR A 204 3.49 10.40 -11.19
N PRO A 205 3.52 10.30 -9.85
CA PRO A 205 2.63 9.39 -9.13
C PRO A 205 1.18 9.84 -9.28
N ILE A 206 0.29 8.87 -9.51
CA ILE A 206 -1.17 9.05 -9.64
C ILE A 206 -1.82 8.14 -8.63
N TRP A 207 -2.72 8.67 -7.83
CA TRP A 207 -3.35 7.93 -6.73
C TRP A 207 -4.81 8.31 -6.52
N THR A 208 -5.54 7.47 -5.79
CA THR A 208 -6.85 7.80 -5.24
C THR A 208 -6.65 8.65 -3.99
N ASP A 209 -7.27 9.83 -3.99
CA ASP A 209 -7.18 10.83 -2.94
C ASP A 209 -8.55 11.04 -2.29
N THR A 210 -8.59 11.11 -0.98
CA THR A 210 -9.83 11.18 -0.22
C THR A 210 -10.03 12.51 0.50
N ARG A 211 -9.32 13.56 0.09
CA ARG A 211 -9.36 14.86 0.77
C ARG A 211 -10.64 15.66 0.56
N ASN A 212 -11.41 15.35 -0.47
CA ASN A 212 -12.60 16.09 -0.82
C ASN A 212 -13.84 15.44 -0.23
N PRO A 213 -14.77 16.24 0.35
CA PRO A 213 -16.02 15.68 0.84
C PRO A 213 -16.96 15.32 -0.32
N VAL A 214 -17.71 14.26 -0.15
CA VAL A 214 -18.92 14.00 -0.95
C VAL A 214 -20.12 14.71 -0.33
N PHE A 215 -21.05 15.07 -1.18
CA PHE A 215 -22.28 15.74 -0.78
C PHE A 215 -23.48 14.89 -1.19
N SER A 216 -24.43 14.77 -0.29
CA SER A 216 -25.71 14.10 -0.56
C SER A 216 -26.85 15.09 -0.34
N PRO A 217 -28.01 14.88 -1.01
CA PRO A 217 -29.21 15.61 -0.68
C PRO A 217 -29.56 15.46 0.81
N SER A 218 -29.97 16.54 1.45
CA SER A 218 -30.37 16.47 2.85
C SER A 218 -31.57 15.54 3.00
N THR A 219 -31.59 14.73 4.05
CA THR A 219 -32.69 13.82 4.34
C THR A 219 -33.97 14.55 4.81
N GLY A 220 -33.91 15.88 4.95
CA GLY A 220 -35.01 16.74 5.40
C GLY A 220 -35.99 17.19 4.31
N GLY A 221 -35.87 16.69 3.09
CA GLY A 221 -36.90 16.86 2.03
C GLY A 221 -36.67 17.97 1.02
N ASP A 222 -35.69 18.85 1.17
CA ASP A 222 -35.32 19.78 0.11
C ASP A 222 -34.11 19.22 -0.67
N VAL A 223 -34.39 18.63 -1.83
CA VAL A 223 -33.38 18.08 -2.75
C VAL A 223 -32.36 19.10 -3.28
N ARG A 224 -32.50 20.38 -2.93
CA ARG A 224 -31.59 21.45 -3.33
C ARG A 224 -30.50 21.70 -2.29
N GLU A 225 -30.67 21.22 -1.08
CA GLU A 225 -29.65 21.35 -0.04
C GLU A 225 -28.76 20.12 -0.04
N LEU A 226 -27.51 20.30 -0.41
CA LEU A 226 -26.47 19.29 -0.33
C LEU A 226 -25.71 19.44 0.98
N VAL A 227 -25.68 18.36 1.77
CA VAL A 227 -24.90 18.29 3.02
C VAL A 227 -23.69 17.39 2.85
N PRO A 228 -22.59 17.66 3.57
CA PRO A 228 -21.44 16.76 3.55
C PRO A 228 -21.82 15.37 4.05
N ALA A 229 -21.60 14.33 3.24
CA ALA A 229 -21.96 12.95 3.52
C ALA A 229 -20.74 12.07 3.87
N GLY A 230 -19.54 12.63 3.83
CA GLY A 230 -18.30 11.94 4.13
C GLY A 230 -17.15 12.37 3.22
N GLN A 231 -16.09 11.58 3.21
CA GLN A 231 -14.94 11.78 2.34
C GLN A 231 -15.09 10.94 1.07
N GLY A 232 -15.03 11.62 -0.07
CA GLY A 232 -15.08 10.98 -1.38
C GLY A 232 -13.73 10.53 -1.90
N THR A 233 -13.72 9.99 -3.11
CA THR A 233 -12.52 9.56 -3.80
C THR A 233 -12.36 10.33 -5.11
N ASP A 234 -11.18 10.92 -5.30
CA ASP A 234 -10.77 11.60 -6.52
C ASP A 234 -9.44 11.06 -7.02
N ILE A 235 -9.09 11.36 -8.26
CA ILE A 235 -7.78 11.02 -8.81
C ILE A 235 -6.87 12.24 -8.77
N TYR A 236 -5.75 12.10 -8.10
CA TYR A 236 -4.73 13.12 -7.98
C TYR A 236 -3.41 12.68 -8.61
N MET A 237 -2.65 13.66 -9.03
CA MET A 237 -1.29 13.50 -9.53
C MET A 237 -0.41 14.65 -9.03
N ARG A 238 0.87 14.38 -8.85
CA ARG A 238 1.87 15.39 -8.55
C ARG A 238 3.15 15.15 -9.31
N ALA A 239 3.75 16.21 -9.86
CA ALA A 239 5.07 16.16 -10.46
C ALA A 239 6.16 16.39 -9.41
N LEU A 240 7.14 15.50 -9.34
CA LEU A 240 8.26 15.54 -8.39
C LEU A 240 9.55 15.05 -9.05
N PRO A 241 10.74 15.50 -8.62
CA PRO A 241 11.98 14.85 -9.02
C PRO A 241 11.99 13.39 -8.63
N GLY A 242 12.21 12.51 -9.62
CA GLY A 242 12.15 11.05 -9.47
C GLY A 242 13.45 10.38 -9.00
#